data_f0a23c7512b0810dbf84ebc00d4771e6
#
_entry.id   f0a23c7512b0810dbf84ebc00d4771e6
#
_cell.length_a   1.000
_cell.length_b   1.000
_cell.length_c   1.000
_cell.angle_alpha   90.00
_cell.angle_beta   90.00
_cell.angle_gamma   90.00
#
_symmetry.space_group_name_H-M   'P 1'
#
loop_
_entity.id
_entity.type
_entity.pdbx_description
1 polymer ?
#
loop_
_entity_poly.entity_id
_entity_poly.type
_entity_poly.pdbx_seq_one_letter_code
_entity_poly.pdbx_strand_id
1 'polypeptide(L)'
;MVLEAVEEDDGWATNRVALGKVILGNLDGVEAGVRQMIRKAPLEVTKVELPSGAEVTVPTLEEMLRIKAFLVVRRNQTRDYLDVAALAVVLGVDRAAEVLGQINEYYADQAHNGDGVASQLVRQLGDPRPADSQVITQLPSYRRLRQEWKDWDTVTETLGAVAARMATG
;
A
#
# COMPACT_ATOMS: atom_id res chain seq x y z
N MET A 1 -14.39 22.27 -4.34
CA MET A 1 -13.93 21.24 -5.32
C MET A 1 -14.09 19.83 -4.77
N VAL A 2 -13.04 19.07 -4.28
CA VAL A 2 -13.30 17.68 -3.82
C VAL A 2 -14.11 17.64 -2.51
N LEU A 3 -13.85 18.53 -1.56
CA LEU A 3 -14.61 18.60 -0.31
C LEU A 3 -16.08 18.94 -0.61
N GLU A 4 -16.33 19.96 -1.39
CA GLU A 4 -17.69 20.33 -1.83
C GLU A 4 -18.40 19.14 -2.48
N ALA A 5 -17.73 18.42 -3.39
CA ALA A 5 -18.31 17.27 -4.09
C ALA A 5 -18.69 16.09 -3.16
N VAL A 6 -17.97 15.87 -2.05
CA VAL A 6 -18.37 14.84 -1.08
C VAL A 6 -19.42 15.36 -0.09
N GLU A 7 -19.44 16.66 0.20
CA GLU A 7 -20.44 17.29 1.09
C GLU A 7 -21.79 17.55 0.41
N GLU A 8 -21.85 17.45 -0.94
CA GLU A 8 -23.11 17.45 -1.70
C GLU A 8 -23.88 16.13 -1.57
N ASP A 9 -23.27 15.06 -1.09
CA ASP A 9 -23.94 13.77 -0.85
C ASP A 9 -24.66 13.78 0.49
N ASP A 10 -25.97 13.59 0.49
CA ASP A 10 -26.84 13.65 1.68
C ASP A 10 -26.46 12.62 2.75
N GLY A 11 -25.79 11.52 2.37
CA GLY A 11 -25.30 10.48 3.28
C GLY A 11 -23.94 10.77 3.90
N TRP A 12 -23.24 11.84 3.46
CA TRP A 12 -21.90 12.15 3.92
C TRP A 12 -21.87 13.00 5.18
N ALA A 13 -21.06 12.58 6.17
CA ALA A 13 -20.74 13.37 7.36
C ALA A 13 -19.23 13.51 7.50
N THR A 14 -18.71 14.72 7.34
CA THR A 14 -17.26 15.02 7.45
C THR A 14 -16.79 14.95 8.90
N ASN A 15 -15.79 14.10 9.18
CA ASN A 15 -15.16 13.95 10.50
C ASN A 15 -13.85 14.77 10.61
N ARG A 16 -13.06 14.82 9.54
CA ARG A 16 -11.75 15.47 9.52
C ARG A 16 -11.37 15.93 8.11
N VAL A 17 -10.88 17.16 8.02
CA VAL A 17 -10.31 17.73 6.80
C VAL A 17 -8.89 18.18 7.05
N ALA A 18 -7.95 17.77 6.19
CA ALA A 18 -6.66 18.40 6.02
C ALA A 18 -6.56 18.80 4.54
N LEU A 19 -6.74 20.09 4.26
CA LEU A 19 -6.80 20.62 2.90
C LEU A 19 -5.62 20.15 2.05
N GLY A 20 -5.89 19.68 0.83
CA GLY A 20 -4.90 19.15 -0.09
C GLY A 20 -4.23 17.83 0.35
N LYS A 21 -4.70 17.15 1.39
CA LYS A 21 -4.13 15.89 1.89
C LYS A 21 -5.15 14.80 2.11
N VAL A 22 -6.19 15.07 2.88
CA VAL A 22 -7.17 14.05 3.25
C VAL A 22 -8.51 14.67 3.67
N ILE A 23 -9.58 14.01 3.30
CA ILE A 23 -10.93 14.22 3.81
C ILE A 23 -11.37 12.87 4.38
N LEU A 24 -11.73 12.83 5.66
CA LEU A 24 -12.29 11.63 6.31
C LEU A 24 -13.70 11.95 6.75
N GLY A 25 -14.59 11.00 6.59
CA GLY A 25 -15.98 11.13 6.95
C GLY A 25 -16.67 9.77 7.10
N ASN A 26 -17.95 9.84 7.14
CA ASN A 26 -18.84 8.69 7.19
C ASN A 26 -19.85 8.82 6.07
N LEU A 27 -20.08 7.79 5.28
CA LEU A 27 -21.10 7.71 4.26
C LEU A 27 -22.08 6.63 4.69
N ASP A 28 -23.30 7.01 5.06
CA ASP A 28 -24.38 6.12 5.50
C ASP A 28 -23.95 5.11 6.60
N GLY A 29 -23.18 5.57 7.59
CA GLY A 29 -22.66 4.72 8.66
C GLY A 29 -21.36 3.97 8.32
N VAL A 30 -20.83 4.11 7.11
CA VAL A 30 -19.58 3.51 6.68
C VAL A 30 -18.45 4.54 6.72
N GLU A 31 -17.38 4.24 7.45
CA GLU A 31 -16.20 5.11 7.47
C GLU A 31 -15.53 5.14 6.08
N ALA A 32 -15.39 6.34 5.54
CA ALA A 32 -14.86 6.56 4.21
C ALA A 32 -13.87 7.73 4.19
N GLY A 33 -13.02 7.80 3.16
CA GLY A 33 -12.10 8.93 3.04
C GLY A 33 -11.44 9.03 1.68
N VAL A 34 -11.16 10.27 1.31
CA VAL A 34 -10.43 10.63 0.09
C VAL A 34 -9.06 11.15 0.48
N ARG A 35 -8.01 10.62 -0.13
CA ARG A 35 -6.62 11.06 0.09
C ARG A 35 -5.98 11.51 -1.21
N GLN A 36 -5.25 12.62 -1.14
CA GLN A 36 -4.39 13.02 -2.24
C GLN A 36 -3.24 12.01 -2.39
N MET A 37 -2.99 11.58 -3.62
CA MET A 37 -1.80 10.81 -3.92
C MET A 37 -0.56 11.69 -3.92
N ILE A 38 0.52 11.18 -3.30
CA ILE A 38 1.81 11.87 -3.20
C ILE A 38 2.69 11.42 -4.37
N ARG A 39 2.21 11.58 -5.58
CA ARG A 39 2.99 11.36 -6.81
C ARG A 39 2.36 12.06 -8.01
N LYS A 40 3.16 12.29 -9.05
CA LYS A 40 2.70 12.95 -10.29
C LYS A 40 2.16 11.97 -11.33
N ALA A 41 2.69 10.74 -11.36
CA ALA A 41 2.22 9.71 -12.28
C ALA A 41 0.76 9.31 -11.96
N PRO A 42 -0.11 9.16 -12.97
CA PRO A 42 -1.48 8.71 -12.77
C PRO A 42 -1.53 7.29 -12.22
N LEU A 43 -2.66 6.91 -11.63
CA LEU A 43 -2.93 5.53 -11.21
C LEU A 43 -3.07 4.62 -12.43
N GLU A 44 -2.43 3.46 -12.38
CA GLU A 44 -2.74 2.35 -13.28
C GLU A 44 -3.99 1.65 -12.75
N VAL A 45 -5.08 1.73 -13.51
CA VAL A 45 -6.39 1.24 -13.07
C VAL A 45 -6.96 0.21 -14.03
N THR A 46 -7.84 -0.64 -13.50
CA THR A 46 -8.64 -1.60 -14.24
C THR A 46 -10.09 -1.53 -13.80
N LYS A 47 -11.00 -2.08 -14.61
CA LYS A 47 -12.41 -2.22 -14.26
C LYS A 47 -12.67 -3.62 -13.73
N VAL A 48 -13.43 -3.70 -12.66
CA VAL A 48 -13.89 -4.95 -12.05
C VAL A 48 -15.42 -4.92 -11.99
N GLU A 49 -16.05 -5.97 -12.48
CA GLU A 49 -17.48 -6.16 -12.37
C GLU A 49 -17.82 -6.74 -11.00
N LEU A 50 -18.77 -6.13 -10.31
CA LEU A 50 -19.28 -6.59 -9.03
C LEU A 50 -20.38 -7.65 -9.24
N PRO A 51 -20.69 -8.47 -8.22
CA PRO A 51 -21.80 -9.44 -8.31
C PRO A 51 -23.17 -8.80 -8.61
N SER A 52 -23.32 -7.51 -8.40
CA SER A 52 -24.50 -6.73 -8.75
C SER A 52 -24.59 -6.35 -10.23
N GLY A 53 -23.57 -6.64 -11.05
CA GLY A 53 -23.42 -6.19 -12.43
C GLY A 53 -22.88 -4.75 -12.57
N ALA A 54 -22.61 -4.05 -11.48
CA ALA A 54 -21.99 -2.72 -11.53
C ALA A 54 -20.47 -2.83 -11.75
N GLU A 55 -19.91 -1.94 -12.57
CA GLU A 55 -18.44 -1.83 -12.73
C GLU A 55 -17.87 -0.82 -11.74
N VAL A 56 -16.72 -1.17 -11.14
CA VAL A 56 -15.89 -0.26 -10.34
C VAL A 56 -14.49 -0.17 -10.94
N THR A 57 -13.94 1.05 -10.92
CA THR A 57 -12.54 1.28 -11.31
C THR A 57 -11.67 1.11 -10.06
N VAL A 58 -10.68 0.22 -10.15
CA VAL A 58 -9.75 -0.10 -9.06
C VAL A 58 -8.31 -0.04 -9.55
N PRO A 59 -7.32 0.21 -8.67
CA PRO A 59 -5.92 0.06 -9.04
C PRO A 59 -5.61 -1.36 -9.51
N THR A 60 -4.66 -1.51 -10.45
CA THR A 60 -4.11 -2.83 -10.80
C THR A 60 -3.37 -3.45 -9.62
N LEU A 61 -3.08 -4.74 -9.65
CA LEU A 61 -2.30 -5.41 -8.58
C LEU A 61 -0.89 -4.82 -8.47
N GLU A 62 -0.26 -4.53 -9.60
CA GLU A 62 1.05 -3.87 -9.66
C GLU A 62 0.99 -2.47 -9.06
N GLU A 63 -0.07 -1.73 -9.35
CA GLU A 63 -0.27 -0.40 -8.77
C GLU A 63 -0.49 -0.47 -7.27
N MET A 64 -1.30 -1.41 -6.79
CA MET A 64 -1.47 -1.64 -5.35
C MET A 64 -0.14 -2.01 -4.68
N LEU A 65 0.69 -2.85 -5.32
CA LEU A 65 2.00 -3.19 -4.81
C LEU A 65 2.91 -1.95 -4.69
N ARG A 66 2.97 -1.08 -5.71
CA ARG A 66 3.75 0.17 -5.65
C ARG A 66 3.28 1.09 -4.52
N ILE A 67 1.96 1.26 -4.38
CA ILE A 67 1.38 2.09 -3.31
C ILE A 67 1.77 1.52 -1.93
N LYS A 68 1.60 0.21 -1.70
CA LYS A 68 1.90 -0.42 -0.42
C LYS A 68 3.40 -0.41 -0.10
N ALA A 69 4.24 -0.67 -1.10
CA ALA A 69 5.69 -0.59 -0.96
C ALA A 69 6.16 0.85 -0.63
N PHE A 70 5.59 1.86 -1.27
CA PHE A 70 5.87 3.25 -0.90
C PHE A 70 5.46 3.57 0.55
N LEU A 71 4.37 2.98 1.05
CA LEU A 71 3.97 3.14 2.45
C LEU A 71 4.93 2.46 3.42
N VAL A 72 5.59 1.35 3.05
CA VAL A 72 6.70 0.78 3.83
C VAL A 72 7.77 1.84 4.05
N VAL A 73 8.22 2.51 2.98
CA VAL A 73 9.24 3.57 3.07
C VAL A 73 8.77 4.77 3.90
N ARG A 74 7.51 5.16 3.80
CA ARG A 74 6.97 6.38 4.43
C ARG A 74 6.48 6.21 5.85
N ARG A 75 5.94 5.06 6.21
CA ARG A 75 5.31 4.82 7.51
C ARG A 75 6.00 3.74 8.32
N ASN A 76 6.65 2.80 7.64
CA ASN A 76 7.36 1.68 8.24
C ASN A 76 6.49 0.91 9.27
N GLN A 77 5.24 0.56 8.88
CA GLN A 77 4.32 -0.15 9.77
C GLN A 77 4.17 -1.62 9.38
N THR A 78 4.00 -2.49 10.36
CA THR A 78 3.83 -3.97 10.19
C THR A 78 2.81 -4.30 9.11
N ARG A 79 1.66 -3.62 9.08
CA ARG A 79 0.62 -3.85 8.06
C ARG A 79 1.08 -3.57 6.64
N ASP A 80 1.97 -2.59 6.44
CA ASP A 80 2.46 -2.23 5.09
C ASP A 80 3.37 -3.34 4.55
N TYR A 81 4.16 -3.97 5.40
CA TYR A 81 4.96 -5.15 5.06
C TYR A 81 4.10 -6.37 4.74
N LEU A 82 3.05 -6.63 5.54
CA LEU A 82 2.09 -7.69 5.27
C LEU A 82 1.41 -7.53 3.91
N ASP A 83 0.97 -6.30 3.59
CA ASP A 83 0.34 -6.00 2.31
C ASP A 83 1.30 -6.25 1.14
N VAL A 84 2.58 -5.85 1.26
CA VAL A 84 3.60 -6.09 0.22
C VAL A 84 3.88 -7.57 0.05
N ALA A 85 4.05 -8.32 1.15
CA ALA A 85 4.29 -9.76 1.09
C ALA A 85 3.12 -10.50 0.43
N ALA A 86 1.88 -10.17 0.82
CA ALA A 86 0.68 -10.78 0.24
C ALA A 86 0.55 -10.50 -1.26
N LEU A 87 0.80 -9.26 -1.70
CA LEU A 87 0.76 -8.89 -3.11
C LEU A 87 1.90 -9.54 -3.90
N ALA A 88 3.09 -9.67 -3.30
CA ALA A 88 4.23 -10.34 -3.94
C ALA A 88 3.96 -11.83 -4.18
N VAL A 89 3.25 -12.51 -3.27
CA VAL A 89 2.84 -13.91 -3.47
C VAL A 89 1.82 -14.01 -4.61
N VAL A 90 0.85 -13.10 -4.69
CA VAL A 90 -0.17 -13.11 -5.75
C VAL A 90 0.43 -12.84 -7.12
N LEU A 91 1.36 -11.91 -7.24
CA LEU A 91 2.03 -11.55 -8.50
C LEU A 91 3.16 -12.52 -8.89
N GLY A 92 3.73 -13.23 -7.92
CA GLY A 92 5.01 -13.91 -8.01
C GLY A 92 6.19 -12.98 -7.68
N VAL A 93 7.19 -13.52 -6.98
CA VAL A 93 8.35 -12.77 -6.46
C VAL A 93 9.12 -12.03 -7.57
N ASP A 94 9.35 -12.69 -8.71
CA ASP A 94 10.09 -12.09 -9.83
C ASP A 94 9.34 -10.88 -10.42
N ARG A 95 8.02 -11.01 -10.63
CA ARG A 95 7.19 -9.91 -11.13
C ARG A 95 7.09 -8.78 -10.11
N ALA A 96 6.94 -9.10 -8.83
CA ALA A 96 6.92 -8.09 -7.76
C ALA A 96 8.24 -7.30 -7.73
N ALA A 97 9.39 -7.97 -7.84
CA ALA A 97 10.69 -7.31 -7.86
C ALA A 97 10.87 -6.41 -9.10
N GLU A 98 10.45 -6.85 -10.28
CA GLU A 98 10.46 -6.05 -11.50
C GLU A 98 9.63 -4.76 -11.33
N VAL A 99 8.38 -4.88 -10.85
CA VAL A 99 7.47 -3.75 -10.61
C VAL A 99 8.06 -2.75 -9.61
N LEU A 100 8.66 -3.26 -8.51
CA LEU A 100 9.24 -2.43 -7.46
C LEU A 100 10.61 -1.86 -7.85
N GLY A 101 11.35 -2.50 -8.74
CA GLY A 101 12.58 -1.94 -9.31
C GLY A 101 12.36 -0.61 -10.02
N GLN A 102 11.19 -0.45 -10.64
CA GLN A 102 10.78 0.75 -11.36
C GLN A 102 10.10 1.81 -10.47
N ILE A 103 9.99 1.61 -9.16
CA ILE A 103 9.21 2.48 -8.26
C ILE A 103 9.69 3.94 -8.26
N ASN A 104 10.95 4.19 -8.57
CA ASN A 104 11.50 5.54 -8.67
C ASN A 104 10.85 6.37 -9.80
N GLU A 105 10.36 5.76 -10.86
CA GLU A 105 9.67 6.45 -11.96
C GLU A 105 8.36 7.09 -11.48
N TYR A 106 7.73 6.48 -10.49
CA TYR A 106 6.46 6.92 -9.91
C TYR A 106 6.63 7.89 -8.73
N TYR A 107 7.75 7.78 -8.01
CA TYR A 107 8.02 8.51 -6.76
C TYR A 107 9.37 9.24 -6.76
N ALA A 108 9.83 9.70 -7.93
CA ALA A 108 11.14 10.36 -8.09
C ALA A 108 11.33 11.58 -7.17
N ASP A 109 10.24 12.34 -6.93
CA ASP A 109 10.21 13.52 -6.07
C ASP A 109 10.19 13.18 -4.57
N GLN A 110 10.16 11.91 -4.21
CA GLN A 110 10.14 11.39 -2.83
C GLN A 110 11.48 10.79 -2.39
N ALA A 111 12.53 10.96 -3.18
CA ALA A 111 13.89 10.57 -2.77
C ALA A 111 14.29 11.29 -1.47
N HIS A 112 14.95 10.58 -0.56
CA HIS A 112 15.38 11.13 0.72
C HIS A 112 16.89 10.92 0.90
N ASN A 113 17.61 11.97 1.32
CA ASN A 113 19.07 11.94 1.51
C ASN A 113 19.88 11.44 0.30
N GLY A 114 19.39 11.70 -0.93
CA GLY A 114 20.05 11.24 -2.16
C GLY A 114 19.71 9.79 -2.57
N ASP A 115 19.06 9.02 -1.69
CA ASP A 115 18.63 7.66 -2.00
C ASP A 115 17.24 7.66 -2.66
N GLY A 116 17.12 6.99 -3.79
CA GLY A 116 15.84 6.72 -4.42
C GLY A 116 14.95 5.81 -3.55
N VAL A 117 13.65 5.85 -3.81
CA VAL A 117 12.66 5.02 -3.09
C VAL A 117 13.00 3.52 -3.24
N ALA A 118 13.44 3.08 -4.44
CA ALA A 118 13.83 1.69 -4.67
C ALA A 118 14.96 1.22 -3.73
N SER A 119 16.02 2.02 -3.56
CA SER A 119 17.13 1.68 -2.67
C SER A 119 16.73 1.60 -1.20
N GLN A 120 15.87 2.53 -0.76
CA GLN A 120 15.30 2.49 0.60
C GLN A 120 14.44 1.24 0.78
N LEU A 121 13.62 0.89 -0.21
CA LEU A 121 12.75 -0.27 -0.18
C LEU A 121 13.54 -1.58 -0.11
N VAL A 122 14.58 -1.75 -0.92
CA VAL A 122 15.47 -2.93 -0.86
C VAL A 122 16.00 -3.16 0.54
N ARG A 123 16.48 -2.09 1.22
CA ARG A 123 16.96 -2.20 2.60
C ARG A 123 15.87 -2.61 3.59
N GLN A 124 14.69 -1.98 3.48
CA GLN A 124 13.58 -2.24 4.40
C GLN A 124 12.92 -3.60 4.18
N LEU A 125 12.84 -4.08 2.95
CA LEU A 125 12.33 -5.42 2.66
C LEU A 125 13.37 -6.51 2.98
N GLY A 126 14.68 -6.21 2.86
CA GLY A 126 15.74 -7.15 3.19
C GLY A 126 15.96 -7.35 4.69
N ASP A 127 15.61 -6.35 5.51
CA ASP A 127 15.67 -6.41 6.98
C ASP A 127 14.46 -5.65 7.56
N PRO A 128 13.27 -6.26 7.57
CA PRO A 128 12.03 -5.59 8.01
C PRO A 128 12.06 -5.27 9.50
N ARG A 129 12.08 -3.97 9.82
CA ARG A 129 12.03 -3.45 11.20
C ARG A 129 10.92 -2.42 11.33
N PRO A 130 9.65 -2.86 11.43
CA PRO A 130 8.53 -1.94 11.54
C PRO A 130 8.57 -1.12 12.82
N ALA A 131 8.16 0.15 12.71
CA ALA A 131 8.12 1.08 13.84
C ALA A 131 7.12 0.65 14.92
N ASP A 132 6.09 -0.11 14.54
CA ASP A 132 5.08 -0.69 15.42
C ASP A 132 5.31 -2.20 15.65
N SER A 133 6.57 -2.61 15.89
CA SER A 133 6.97 -4.01 16.03
C SER A 133 6.19 -4.81 17.10
N GLN A 134 5.60 -4.15 18.10
CA GLN A 134 4.69 -4.76 19.06
C GLN A 134 3.45 -5.41 18.40
N VAL A 135 3.06 -4.96 17.20
CA VAL A 135 1.96 -5.55 16.43
C VAL A 135 2.29 -6.96 15.96
N ILE A 136 3.57 -7.27 15.72
CA ILE A 136 4.02 -8.60 15.27
C ILE A 136 3.57 -9.67 16.24
N THR A 137 3.72 -9.45 17.55
CA THR A 137 3.31 -10.42 18.59
C THR A 137 1.78 -10.63 18.64
N GLN A 138 1.01 -9.73 18.03
CA GLN A 138 -0.45 -9.77 17.99
C GLN A 138 -0.99 -10.44 16.71
N LEU A 139 -0.17 -10.66 15.69
CA LEU A 139 -0.60 -11.24 14.39
C LEU A 139 -1.38 -12.55 14.56
N PRO A 140 -0.98 -13.49 15.45
CA PRO A 140 -1.74 -14.73 15.67
C PRO A 140 -3.19 -14.50 16.12
N SER A 141 -3.49 -13.37 16.79
CA SER A 141 -4.81 -13.05 17.32
C SER A 141 -5.79 -12.48 16.30
N TYR A 142 -5.29 -12.01 15.15
CA TYR A 142 -6.14 -11.40 14.12
C TYR A 142 -6.97 -12.45 13.38
N ARG A 143 -8.30 -12.49 13.64
CA ARG A 143 -9.22 -13.50 13.12
C ARG A 143 -9.32 -13.55 11.60
N ARG A 144 -9.21 -12.38 10.93
CA ARG A 144 -9.37 -12.24 9.47
C ARG A 144 -8.05 -12.35 8.70
N LEU A 145 -6.92 -12.41 9.40
CA LEU A 145 -5.62 -12.60 8.76
C LEU A 145 -5.48 -14.08 8.37
N ARG A 146 -5.05 -14.35 7.14
CA ARG A 146 -4.76 -15.69 6.67
C ARG A 146 -3.64 -16.30 7.50
N GLN A 147 -3.64 -17.63 7.64
CA GLN A 147 -2.73 -18.34 8.56
C GLN A 147 -1.27 -18.08 8.21
N GLU A 148 -0.92 -18.07 6.94
CA GLU A 148 0.45 -17.81 6.46
C GLU A 148 1.00 -16.45 6.90
N TRP A 149 0.14 -15.43 7.01
CA TRP A 149 0.52 -14.06 7.41
C TRP A 149 0.54 -13.82 8.92
N LYS A 150 0.17 -14.81 9.71
CA LYS A 150 0.27 -14.75 11.17
C LYS A 150 1.66 -15.06 11.69
N ASP A 151 2.49 -15.64 10.86
CA ASP A 151 3.90 -15.93 11.10
C ASP A 151 4.78 -14.85 10.45
N TRP A 152 5.47 -14.08 11.29
CA TRP A 152 6.34 -13.01 10.81
C TRP A 152 7.56 -13.52 10.05
N ASP A 153 8.04 -14.70 10.34
CA ASP A 153 9.19 -15.31 9.63
C ASP A 153 8.81 -15.59 8.17
N THR A 154 7.62 -16.09 7.90
CA THR A 154 7.07 -16.26 6.54
C THR A 154 6.99 -14.92 5.79
N VAL A 155 6.59 -13.84 6.48
CA VAL A 155 6.55 -12.49 5.90
C VAL A 155 7.95 -12.02 5.53
N THR A 156 8.91 -12.14 6.45
CA THR A 156 10.29 -11.69 6.24
C THR A 156 11.02 -12.49 5.15
N GLU A 157 10.79 -13.79 5.06
CA GLU A 157 11.28 -14.63 3.97
C GLU A 157 10.78 -14.16 2.60
N THR A 158 9.48 -13.92 2.49
CA THR A 158 8.88 -13.44 1.24
C THR A 158 9.44 -12.09 0.82
N LEU A 159 9.53 -11.15 1.77
CA LEU A 159 10.06 -9.80 1.52
C LEU A 159 11.55 -9.83 1.16
N GLY A 160 12.32 -10.65 1.86
CA GLY A 160 13.76 -10.87 1.59
C GLY A 160 13.99 -11.42 0.19
N ALA A 161 13.15 -12.35 -0.27
CA ALA A 161 13.22 -12.87 -1.64
C ALA A 161 12.97 -11.77 -2.68
N VAL A 162 11.98 -10.90 -2.46
CA VAL A 162 11.72 -9.74 -3.33
C VAL A 162 12.91 -8.78 -3.32
N ALA A 163 13.43 -8.42 -2.14
CA ALA A 163 14.58 -7.52 -2.01
C ALA A 163 15.83 -8.06 -2.73
N ALA A 164 16.11 -9.35 -2.60
CA ALA A 164 17.24 -10.01 -3.27
C ALA A 164 17.12 -9.93 -4.80
N ARG A 165 15.91 -10.13 -5.34
CA ARG A 165 15.65 -10.00 -6.78
C ARG A 165 15.78 -8.55 -7.26
N MET A 166 15.25 -7.59 -6.51
CA MET A 166 15.41 -6.16 -6.82
C MET A 166 16.87 -5.71 -6.84
N ALA A 167 17.74 -6.31 -6.00
CA ALA A 167 19.15 -5.95 -5.89
C ALA A 167 20.00 -6.54 -7.03
N THR A 168 19.53 -7.54 -7.74
CA THR A 168 20.24 -8.25 -8.81
C THR A 168 19.79 -7.89 -10.22
N GLY A 169 18.70 -7.19 -10.37
CA GLY A 169 18.13 -6.70 -11.65
C GLY A 169 18.46 -5.26 -11.88
#